data_c630dac6ad5feb196166f1c1c03ff0b7
#
_entry.id   c630dac6ad5feb196166f1c1c03ff0b7
#
_cell.length_a   1.000
_cell.length_b   1.000
_cell.length_c   1.000
_cell.angle_alpha   90.00
_cell.angle_beta   90.00
_cell.angle_gamma   90.00
#
_symmetry.space_group_name_H-M   'P 1'
#
loop_
_entity.id
_entity.type
_entity.pdbx_description
1 polymer ?
#
loop_
_entity_poly.entity_id
_entity_poly.type
_entity_poly.pdbx_seq_one_letter_code
_entity_poly.pdbx_strand_id
1 'polypeptide(L)'
;MSWFSVEKTPWKEAIDRDLPGEDRRLGVFLFVVGLVAVLPYLGVLDSPYVFDDVKLVRDNTELGAAGPGVLGEIAETFDVTSRQWSGDELRANYRPLRFLSYRLDYYLSTVFFSEKDFNPGEDPPPLFFFHLQNIFWHALNAVLVFLLGRRLLGSDAGGLITALLFALHPVQTEAVTYISSRRDVLSTFFFLACLVLYLRTPKAQQPGWGTLLLGPVLLAAGLLAKEMVVTLPAVLLLVDLVRRPVLGGRRLAFHSLLWLVALTSTAVTLSTPGLVASQKDGGGLAVIYNASLYVVRYLELLVFPVSQSIDYSYAAITESSGLFSPPAVVVSMLLVLALVLVSAWAYRKGGGLPGLAI
;
A
#
# COMPACT_ATOMS: atom_id res chain seq x y z
N MET A 1 36.24 35.49 1.55
CA MET A 1 34.82 35.27 1.14
C MET A 1 34.44 33.85 1.43
N SER A 2 33.99 33.57 2.66
CA SER A 2 33.64 32.24 3.20
C SER A 2 32.14 32.25 3.51
N TRP A 3 31.30 32.10 2.51
CA TRP A 3 29.83 32.11 2.66
C TRP A 3 29.18 30.76 2.36
N PHE A 4 29.86 29.65 2.55
CA PHE A 4 29.26 28.30 2.50
C PHE A 4 29.82 27.41 3.61
N SER A 5 29.60 27.78 4.87
CA SER A 5 29.46 26.75 5.88
C SER A 5 28.19 25.98 5.56
N VAL A 6 28.32 24.73 5.16
CA VAL A 6 27.18 23.81 5.03
C VAL A 6 26.61 23.64 6.44
N GLU A 7 25.66 24.51 6.81
CA GLU A 7 24.88 24.34 8.01
C GLU A 7 24.27 22.92 7.96
N LYS A 8 24.57 22.15 9.00
CA LYS A 8 24.00 20.81 9.19
C LYS A 8 22.49 20.95 9.15
N THR A 9 21.88 20.53 8.08
CA THR A 9 20.43 20.68 7.90
C THR A 9 19.70 19.87 8.98
N PRO A 10 18.80 20.47 9.77
CA PRO A 10 18.20 19.87 10.99
C PRO A 10 17.59 18.49 10.78
N TRP A 11 17.07 18.22 9.56
CA TRP A 11 16.45 16.94 9.22
C TRP A 11 17.45 15.78 9.02
N LYS A 12 18.72 16.05 8.62
CA LYS A 12 19.75 14.99 8.56
C LYS A 12 20.06 14.45 9.96
N GLU A 13 20.07 15.31 10.93
CA GLU A 13 20.24 14.93 12.34
C GLU A 13 18.98 14.22 12.88
N ALA A 14 17.79 14.59 12.41
CA ALA A 14 16.53 13.99 12.84
C ALA A 14 16.40 12.51 12.45
N ILE A 15 16.77 12.17 11.18
CA ILE A 15 16.70 10.77 10.69
C ILE A 15 17.68 9.85 11.44
N ASP A 16 18.80 10.42 11.91
CA ASP A 16 19.88 9.66 12.57
C ASP A 16 19.80 9.72 14.09
N ARG A 17 18.92 10.54 14.64
CA ARG A 17 18.77 10.67 16.09
C ARG A 17 18.21 9.37 16.63
N ASP A 18 18.88 8.79 17.64
CA ASP A 18 18.28 7.75 18.43
C ASP A 18 17.02 8.34 19.06
N LEU A 19 15.86 7.84 18.64
CA LEU A 19 14.61 8.29 19.21
C LEU A 19 14.64 7.98 20.71
N PRO A 20 14.21 8.92 21.57
CA PRO A 20 14.09 8.63 23.00
C PRO A 20 13.30 7.33 23.17
N GLY A 21 13.77 6.48 24.09
CA GLY A 21 13.23 5.15 24.33
C GLY A 21 11.72 5.16 24.54
N GLU A 22 11.12 3.98 24.60
CA GLU A 22 9.68 3.76 24.79
C GLU A 22 9.17 4.59 25.99
N ASP A 23 8.71 5.81 25.68
CA ASP A 23 8.13 6.71 26.67
C ASP A 23 6.62 6.39 26.75
N ARG A 24 6.03 6.48 27.94
CA ARG A 24 4.56 6.39 28.14
C ARG A 24 3.78 7.26 27.13
N ARG A 25 4.37 8.38 26.72
CA ARG A 25 3.80 9.27 25.69
C ARG A 25 3.63 8.60 24.34
N LEU A 26 4.57 7.72 23.93
CA LEU A 26 4.47 7.01 22.66
C LEU A 26 3.20 6.16 22.60
N GLY A 27 2.92 5.39 23.67
CA GLY A 27 1.69 4.57 23.74
C GLY A 27 0.41 5.42 23.62
N VAL A 28 0.41 6.62 24.23
CA VAL A 28 -0.73 7.55 24.10
C VAL A 28 -0.89 8.04 22.67
N PHE A 29 0.20 8.41 21.97
CA PHE A 29 0.14 8.84 20.57
C PHE A 29 -0.35 7.73 19.67
N LEU A 30 0.14 6.51 19.82
CA LEU A 30 -0.29 5.35 19.03
C LEU A 30 -1.78 5.06 19.23
N PHE A 31 -2.26 5.11 20.48
CA PHE A 31 -3.67 4.94 20.80
C PHE A 31 -4.55 6.04 20.19
N VAL A 32 -4.15 7.31 20.35
CA VAL A 32 -4.90 8.45 19.81
C VAL A 32 -4.96 8.39 18.27
N VAL A 33 -3.85 8.11 17.60
CA VAL A 33 -3.80 7.97 16.15
C VAL A 33 -4.70 6.83 15.69
N GLY A 34 -4.63 5.66 16.34
CA GLY A 34 -5.49 4.52 16.02
C GLY A 34 -6.97 4.86 16.21
N LEU A 35 -7.32 5.51 17.32
CA LEU A 35 -8.70 5.92 17.58
C LEU A 35 -9.22 6.92 16.53
N VAL A 36 -8.45 7.95 16.21
CA VAL A 36 -8.82 8.95 15.21
C VAL A 36 -8.96 8.33 13.82
N ALA A 37 -8.15 7.33 13.47
CA ALA A 37 -8.27 6.61 12.21
C ALA A 37 -9.54 5.75 12.11
N VAL A 38 -10.07 5.27 13.23
CA VAL A 38 -11.28 4.42 13.30
C VAL A 38 -12.56 5.25 13.28
N LEU A 39 -12.63 6.33 14.07
CA LEU A 39 -13.85 7.05 14.35
C LEU A 39 -14.65 7.50 13.10
N PRO A 40 -14.06 8.06 12.04
CA PRO A 40 -14.80 8.51 10.86
C PRO A 40 -15.51 7.38 10.11
N TYR A 41 -15.06 6.14 10.30
CA TYR A 41 -15.51 4.99 9.52
C TYR A 41 -16.45 4.05 10.28
N LEU A 42 -16.81 4.35 11.53
CA LEU A 42 -17.74 3.49 12.29
C LEU A 42 -19.13 3.38 11.65
N GLY A 43 -19.58 4.43 10.95
CA GLY A 43 -20.85 4.43 10.23
C GLY A 43 -20.88 3.52 8.99
N VAL A 44 -19.75 2.93 8.59
CA VAL A 44 -19.66 2.07 7.39
C VAL A 44 -19.95 0.60 7.72
N LEU A 45 -19.92 0.21 8.99
CA LEU A 45 -20.01 -1.19 9.42
C LEU A 45 -21.25 -1.94 8.91
N ASP A 46 -22.35 -1.23 8.71
CA ASP A 46 -23.60 -1.78 8.17
C ASP A 46 -23.86 -1.35 6.71
N SER A 47 -22.85 -0.87 6.00
CA SER A 47 -22.98 -0.43 4.61
C SER A 47 -23.16 -1.63 3.67
N PRO A 48 -23.93 -1.47 2.57
CA PRO A 48 -24.21 -2.57 1.63
C PRO A 48 -23.00 -2.91 0.74
N TYR A 49 -23.12 -4.02 0.01
CA TYR A 49 -22.21 -4.40 -1.06
C TYR A 49 -22.17 -3.35 -2.16
N VAL A 50 -20.97 -3.01 -2.61
CA VAL A 50 -20.75 -2.00 -3.65
C VAL A 50 -19.85 -2.59 -4.74
N PHE A 51 -20.24 -2.40 -5.99
CA PHE A 51 -19.44 -2.72 -7.18
C PHE A 51 -18.83 -4.15 -7.16
N ASP A 52 -17.48 -4.31 -7.08
CA ASP A 52 -16.83 -5.63 -7.08
C ASP A 52 -17.12 -6.46 -5.83
N ASP A 53 -17.61 -5.86 -4.74
CA ASP A 53 -17.97 -6.60 -3.52
C ASP A 53 -19.05 -7.64 -3.80
N VAL A 54 -19.92 -7.35 -4.78
CA VAL A 54 -20.95 -8.27 -5.24
C VAL A 54 -20.33 -9.57 -5.75
N LYS A 55 -19.33 -9.49 -6.63
CA LYS A 55 -18.68 -10.66 -7.22
C LYS A 55 -17.67 -11.33 -6.29
N LEU A 56 -16.92 -10.52 -5.54
CA LEU A 56 -15.79 -11.01 -4.74
C LEU A 56 -16.20 -11.52 -3.37
N VAL A 57 -17.35 -11.08 -2.86
CA VAL A 57 -17.84 -11.43 -1.52
C VAL A 57 -19.24 -12.02 -1.59
N ARG A 58 -20.25 -11.28 -2.08
CA ARG A 58 -21.67 -11.69 -2.02
C ARG A 58 -21.93 -12.99 -2.79
N ASP A 59 -21.52 -13.03 -4.04
CA ASP A 59 -21.80 -14.12 -4.97
C ASP A 59 -20.66 -15.18 -5.00
N ASN A 60 -19.66 -15.02 -4.15
CA ASN A 60 -18.49 -15.89 -4.11
C ASN A 60 -18.73 -17.09 -3.17
N THR A 61 -19.25 -18.17 -3.73
CA THR A 61 -19.53 -19.42 -3.00
C THR A 61 -18.28 -20.09 -2.42
N GLU A 62 -17.09 -19.80 -2.96
CA GLU A 62 -15.84 -20.37 -2.49
C GLU A 62 -15.40 -19.81 -1.12
N LEU A 63 -15.97 -18.69 -0.67
CA LEU A 63 -15.67 -18.15 0.67
C LEU A 63 -16.17 -19.08 1.77
N GLY A 64 -17.33 -19.72 1.57
CA GLY A 64 -17.97 -20.62 2.51
C GLY A 64 -17.77 -22.10 2.19
N ALA A 65 -17.08 -22.43 1.09
CA ALA A 65 -16.86 -23.82 0.70
C ALA A 65 -16.02 -24.55 1.76
N ALA A 66 -16.55 -25.67 2.26
CA ALA A 66 -15.81 -26.54 3.16
C ALA A 66 -14.64 -27.18 2.38
N GLY A 67 -13.43 -26.79 2.69
CA GLY A 67 -12.22 -27.31 2.11
C GLY A 67 -11.69 -28.54 2.88
N PRO A 68 -10.54 -29.10 2.46
CA PRO A 68 -9.92 -30.27 3.10
C PRO A 68 -9.31 -29.98 4.48
N GLY A 69 -9.86 -29.03 5.22
CA GLY A 69 -9.35 -28.51 6.49
C GLY A 69 -8.49 -27.25 6.29
N VAL A 70 -8.22 -26.54 7.40
CA VAL A 70 -7.59 -25.19 7.38
C VAL A 70 -6.30 -25.14 6.53
N LEU A 71 -5.42 -26.13 6.65
CA LEU A 71 -4.17 -26.16 5.86
C LEU A 71 -4.42 -26.40 4.37
N GLY A 72 -5.39 -27.27 4.04
CA GLY A 72 -5.78 -27.52 2.66
C GLY A 72 -6.41 -26.29 2.01
N GLU A 73 -7.27 -25.58 2.72
CA GLU A 73 -7.88 -24.34 2.26
C GLU A 73 -6.84 -23.23 2.02
N ILE A 74 -5.85 -23.12 2.92
CA ILE A 74 -4.71 -22.22 2.71
C ILE A 74 -3.96 -22.61 1.44
N ALA A 75 -3.61 -23.89 1.28
CA ALA A 75 -2.88 -24.39 0.12
C ALA A 75 -3.62 -24.10 -1.19
N GLU A 76 -4.94 -24.38 -1.24
CA GLU A 76 -5.79 -24.06 -2.39
C GLU A 76 -5.85 -22.56 -2.70
N THR A 77 -5.83 -21.71 -1.68
CA THR A 77 -5.83 -20.26 -1.85
C THR A 77 -4.55 -19.76 -2.53
N PHE A 78 -3.43 -20.42 -2.29
CA PHE A 78 -2.15 -20.09 -2.95
C PHE A 78 -1.93 -20.82 -4.28
N ASP A 79 -2.77 -21.79 -4.61
CA ASP A 79 -2.72 -22.47 -5.92
C ASP A 79 -3.55 -21.71 -6.96
N VAL A 80 -2.88 -20.99 -7.85
CA VAL A 80 -3.52 -20.24 -8.94
C VAL A 80 -4.32 -21.13 -9.90
N THR A 81 -4.09 -22.44 -9.89
CA THR A 81 -4.82 -23.41 -10.72
C THR A 81 -6.06 -23.97 -10.05
N SER A 82 -6.26 -23.67 -8.77
CA SER A 82 -7.41 -24.15 -8.02
C SER A 82 -8.74 -23.58 -8.54
N ARG A 83 -9.85 -24.25 -8.21
CA ARG A 83 -11.19 -23.87 -8.66
C ARG A 83 -11.60 -22.47 -8.27
N GLN A 84 -11.17 -22.00 -7.08
CA GLN A 84 -11.48 -20.63 -6.61
C GLN A 84 -10.95 -19.51 -7.50
N TRP A 85 -9.99 -19.82 -8.39
CA TRP A 85 -9.45 -18.91 -9.39
C TRP A 85 -9.89 -19.29 -10.81
N SER A 86 -10.94 -20.10 -10.94
CA SER A 86 -11.46 -20.50 -12.25
C SER A 86 -12.14 -19.32 -12.95
N GLY A 87 -11.77 -19.11 -14.22
CA GLY A 87 -12.24 -17.98 -15.02
C GLY A 87 -11.26 -16.82 -15.09
N ASP A 88 -11.25 -16.12 -16.23
CA ASP A 88 -10.28 -15.06 -16.54
C ASP A 88 -10.37 -13.87 -15.56
N GLU A 89 -11.57 -13.52 -15.13
CA GLU A 89 -11.78 -12.40 -14.18
C GLU A 89 -11.23 -12.70 -12.79
N LEU A 90 -11.41 -13.92 -12.27
CA LEU A 90 -10.91 -14.31 -10.95
C LEU A 90 -9.39 -14.47 -10.97
N ARG A 91 -8.82 -15.01 -12.06
CA ARG A 91 -7.36 -15.08 -12.24
C ARG A 91 -6.72 -13.71 -12.33
N ALA A 92 -7.30 -12.78 -13.07
CA ALA A 92 -6.85 -11.40 -13.12
C ALA A 92 -6.87 -10.70 -11.74
N ASN A 93 -7.70 -11.22 -10.82
CA ASN A 93 -7.82 -10.77 -9.45
C ASN A 93 -7.10 -11.69 -8.43
N TYR A 94 -6.17 -12.55 -8.88
CA TYR A 94 -5.41 -13.44 -8.00
C TYR A 94 -4.63 -12.65 -6.96
N ARG A 95 -5.18 -12.62 -5.74
CA ARG A 95 -4.61 -11.97 -4.56
C ARG A 95 -4.88 -12.83 -3.33
N PRO A 96 -4.09 -13.89 -3.13
CA PRO A 96 -4.40 -14.92 -2.15
C PRO A 96 -4.50 -14.39 -0.72
N LEU A 97 -3.69 -13.41 -0.35
CA LEU A 97 -3.74 -12.85 1.00
C LEU A 97 -5.03 -12.03 1.25
N ARG A 98 -5.54 -11.32 0.23
CA ARG A 98 -6.86 -10.67 0.30
C ARG A 98 -7.96 -11.71 0.49
N PHE A 99 -7.96 -12.76 -0.34
CA PHE A 99 -8.97 -13.81 -0.28
C PHE A 99 -8.96 -14.55 1.07
N LEU A 100 -7.77 -14.86 1.57
CA LEU A 100 -7.61 -15.47 2.89
C LEU A 100 -8.19 -14.58 4.01
N SER A 101 -8.02 -13.25 3.88
CA SER A 101 -8.62 -12.30 4.83
C SER A 101 -10.14 -12.29 4.75
N TYR A 102 -10.73 -12.46 3.56
CA TYR A 102 -12.20 -12.58 3.41
C TYR A 102 -12.74 -13.88 3.99
N ARG A 103 -12.01 -14.99 3.84
CA ARG A 103 -12.38 -16.25 4.52
C ARG A 103 -12.39 -16.10 6.04
N LEU A 104 -11.44 -15.35 6.60
CA LEU A 104 -11.46 -15.03 8.03
C LEU A 104 -12.70 -14.23 8.41
N ASP A 105 -13.07 -13.20 7.63
CA ASP A 105 -14.28 -12.41 7.89
C ASP A 105 -15.55 -13.26 7.80
N TYR A 106 -15.61 -14.12 6.79
CA TYR A 106 -16.71 -15.08 6.64
C TYR A 106 -16.80 -16.01 7.86
N TYR A 107 -15.68 -16.60 8.27
CA TYR A 107 -15.63 -17.46 9.46
C TYR A 107 -16.07 -16.71 10.73
N LEU A 108 -15.60 -15.49 10.93
CA LEU A 108 -16.04 -14.66 12.06
C LEU A 108 -17.55 -14.39 12.01
N SER A 109 -18.10 -14.20 10.81
CA SER A 109 -19.55 -14.05 10.63
C SER A 109 -20.30 -15.33 11.06
N THR A 110 -19.81 -16.52 10.74
CA THR A 110 -20.44 -17.77 11.18
C THR A 110 -20.39 -17.97 12.70
N VAL A 111 -19.38 -17.42 13.37
CA VAL A 111 -19.21 -17.57 14.82
C VAL A 111 -20.06 -16.56 15.61
N PHE A 112 -20.19 -15.33 15.10
CA PHE A 112 -20.76 -14.21 15.85
C PHE A 112 -22.22 -13.88 15.48
N PHE A 113 -22.69 -14.27 14.30
CA PHE A 113 -24.10 -14.10 13.91
C PHE A 113 -24.88 -15.38 14.15
N SER A 114 -26.17 -15.25 14.55
CA SER A 114 -27.05 -16.40 14.75
C SER A 114 -27.52 -16.96 13.40
N GLU A 115 -27.96 -18.24 13.38
CA GLU A 115 -28.53 -18.87 12.18
C GLU A 115 -29.78 -18.12 11.66
N LYS A 116 -30.44 -17.30 12.49
CA LYS A 116 -31.55 -16.45 12.07
C LYS A 116 -31.10 -15.22 11.29
N ASP A 117 -29.90 -14.75 11.55
CA ASP A 117 -29.36 -13.54 10.95
C ASP A 117 -28.46 -13.87 9.75
N PHE A 118 -27.90 -15.08 9.74
CA PHE A 118 -27.02 -15.53 8.65
C PHE A 118 -26.96 -17.07 8.63
N ASN A 119 -27.42 -17.67 7.52
CA ASN A 119 -27.30 -19.10 7.27
C ASN A 119 -26.14 -19.36 6.29
N PRO A 120 -25.00 -19.89 6.76
CA PRO A 120 -23.84 -20.12 5.92
C PRO A 120 -24.15 -21.03 4.74
N GLY A 121 -23.78 -20.59 3.51
CA GLY A 121 -24.02 -21.32 2.28
C GLY A 121 -25.36 -21.02 1.56
N GLU A 122 -26.30 -20.38 2.23
CA GLU A 122 -27.59 -19.94 1.65
C GLU A 122 -27.67 -18.42 1.54
N ASP A 123 -27.24 -17.70 2.60
CA ASP A 123 -27.27 -16.26 2.67
C ASP A 123 -25.91 -15.62 2.32
N PRO A 124 -25.92 -14.42 1.73
CA PRO A 124 -24.69 -13.63 1.60
C PRO A 124 -24.15 -13.22 2.98
N PRO A 125 -22.80 -13.22 3.19
CA PRO A 125 -22.24 -12.96 4.50
C PRO A 125 -22.52 -11.53 4.98
N PRO A 126 -22.81 -11.33 6.29
CA PRO A 126 -22.89 -9.99 6.88
C PRO A 126 -21.59 -9.24 6.73
N LEU A 127 -21.66 -7.96 6.34
CA LEU A 127 -20.47 -7.16 5.98
C LEU A 127 -19.71 -6.56 7.16
N PHE A 128 -20.25 -6.69 8.37
CA PHE A 128 -19.67 -6.11 9.58
C PHE A 128 -18.17 -6.41 9.73
N PHE A 129 -17.77 -7.69 9.68
CA PHE A 129 -16.37 -8.07 9.85
C PHE A 129 -15.52 -7.65 8.65
N PHE A 130 -16.07 -7.64 7.45
CA PHE A 130 -15.39 -7.18 6.25
C PHE A 130 -15.02 -5.68 6.34
N HIS A 131 -15.96 -4.84 6.77
CA HIS A 131 -15.67 -3.42 7.02
C HIS A 131 -14.75 -3.22 8.21
N LEU A 132 -14.98 -3.94 9.31
CA LEU A 132 -14.18 -3.84 10.53
C LEU A 132 -12.70 -4.13 10.26
N GLN A 133 -12.40 -5.15 9.44
CA GLN A 133 -11.02 -5.45 9.05
C GLN A 133 -10.39 -4.34 8.20
N ASN A 134 -11.13 -3.72 7.26
CA ASN A 134 -10.59 -2.59 6.50
C ASN A 134 -10.23 -1.42 7.42
N ILE A 135 -11.12 -1.08 8.36
CA ILE A 135 -10.89 -0.05 9.37
C ILE A 135 -9.68 -0.40 10.24
N PHE A 136 -9.56 -1.66 10.67
CA PHE A 136 -8.41 -2.13 11.45
C PHE A 136 -7.09 -1.96 10.71
N TRP A 137 -7.01 -2.39 9.44
CA TRP A 137 -5.79 -2.21 8.63
C TRP A 137 -5.48 -0.74 8.39
N HIS A 138 -6.48 0.10 8.17
CA HIS A 138 -6.30 1.54 8.06
C HIS A 138 -5.72 2.15 9.34
N ALA A 139 -6.23 1.78 10.51
CA ALA A 139 -5.72 2.24 11.79
C ALA A 139 -4.25 1.81 12.01
N LEU A 140 -3.91 0.57 11.66
CA LEU A 140 -2.51 0.11 11.70
C LEU A 140 -1.61 0.89 10.72
N ASN A 141 -2.11 1.21 9.53
CA ASN A 141 -1.40 2.06 8.58
C ASN A 141 -1.15 3.46 9.14
N ALA A 142 -2.16 4.08 9.76
CA ALA A 142 -2.00 5.39 10.40
C ALA A 142 -0.94 5.36 11.51
N VAL A 143 -0.90 4.30 12.31
CA VAL A 143 0.15 4.07 13.33
C VAL A 143 1.53 3.94 12.68
N LEU A 144 1.67 3.20 11.59
CA LEU A 144 2.95 3.08 10.87
C LEU A 144 3.37 4.40 10.23
N VAL A 145 2.42 5.18 9.71
CA VAL A 145 2.68 6.53 9.19
C VAL A 145 3.13 7.47 10.31
N PHE A 146 2.55 7.38 11.52
CA PHE A 146 3.03 8.10 12.68
C PHE A 146 4.51 7.77 12.98
N LEU A 147 4.85 6.48 13.06
CA LEU A 147 6.21 6.04 13.34
C LEU A 147 7.19 6.50 12.25
N LEU A 148 6.77 6.45 10.99
CA LEU A 148 7.55 6.92 9.85
C LEU A 148 7.74 8.44 9.90
N GLY A 149 6.67 9.21 10.07
CA GLY A 149 6.70 10.67 10.18
C GLY A 149 7.55 11.14 11.36
N ARG A 150 7.38 10.50 12.53
CA ARG A 150 8.21 10.74 13.72
C ARG A 150 9.69 10.53 13.42
N ARG A 151 10.02 9.45 12.70
CA ARG A 151 11.40 9.14 12.32
C ARG A 151 11.98 10.13 11.32
N LEU A 152 11.20 10.49 10.29
CA LEU A 152 11.66 11.38 9.23
C LEU A 152 11.74 12.85 9.67
N LEU A 153 10.80 13.30 10.49
CA LEU A 153 10.73 14.69 10.96
C LEU A 153 11.38 14.92 12.32
N GLY A 154 11.84 13.85 13.00
CA GLY A 154 12.56 13.92 14.25
C GLY A 154 11.74 14.44 15.44
N SER A 155 10.42 14.40 15.38
CA SER A 155 9.52 14.87 16.43
C SER A 155 8.20 14.12 16.51
N ASP A 156 7.65 13.99 17.73
CA ASP A 156 6.33 13.39 17.94
C ASP A 156 5.22 14.22 17.29
N ALA A 157 5.34 15.54 17.31
CA ALA A 157 4.40 16.44 16.64
C ALA A 157 4.39 16.25 15.13
N GLY A 158 5.57 16.13 14.51
CA GLY A 158 5.69 15.81 13.08
C GLY A 158 5.06 14.46 12.74
N GLY A 159 5.30 13.44 13.56
CA GLY A 159 4.66 12.13 13.41
C GLY A 159 3.14 12.22 13.52
N LEU A 160 2.63 12.95 14.53
CA LEU A 160 1.19 13.13 14.73
C LEU A 160 0.52 13.85 13.56
N ILE A 161 1.09 14.96 13.11
CA ILE A 161 0.55 15.72 11.97
C ILE A 161 0.50 14.83 10.71
N THR A 162 1.58 14.11 10.42
CA THR A 162 1.64 13.21 9.25
C THR A 162 0.58 12.12 9.34
N ALA A 163 0.42 11.50 10.51
CA ALA A 163 -0.57 10.46 10.72
C ALA A 163 -2.02 10.96 10.63
N LEU A 164 -2.31 12.14 11.19
CA LEU A 164 -3.63 12.74 11.12
C LEU A 164 -4.00 13.16 9.69
N LEU A 165 -3.05 13.73 8.95
CA LEU A 165 -3.25 14.02 7.53
C LEU A 165 -3.55 12.75 6.74
N PHE A 166 -2.82 11.67 6.98
CA PHE A 166 -3.08 10.39 6.33
C PHE A 166 -4.44 9.80 6.73
N ALA A 167 -4.72 9.72 8.04
CA ALA A 167 -5.89 9.03 8.57
C ALA A 167 -7.22 9.73 8.22
N LEU A 168 -7.22 11.05 8.19
CA LEU A 168 -8.42 11.87 7.96
C LEU A 168 -8.55 12.37 6.53
N HIS A 169 -7.58 12.07 5.66
CA HIS A 169 -7.65 12.55 4.28
C HIS A 169 -8.81 11.91 3.53
N PRO A 170 -9.69 12.68 2.86
CA PRO A 170 -10.86 12.13 2.18
C PRO A 170 -10.54 11.07 1.12
N VAL A 171 -9.33 11.08 0.53
CA VAL A 171 -8.88 10.09 -0.44
C VAL A 171 -8.84 8.66 0.14
N GLN A 172 -8.77 8.52 1.48
CA GLN A 172 -8.78 7.22 2.15
C GLN A 172 -10.17 6.58 2.17
N THR A 173 -11.23 7.35 1.91
CA THR A 173 -12.61 6.85 2.00
C THR A 173 -12.80 5.62 1.13
N GLU A 174 -12.39 5.64 -0.13
CA GLU A 174 -12.48 4.47 -1.01
C GLU A 174 -11.70 3.27 -0.46
N ALA A 175 -10.46 3.48 -0.04
CA ALA A 175 -9.59 2.40 0.45
C ALA A 175 -10.14 1.73 1.72
N VAL A 176 -10.91 2.46 2.56
CA VAL A 176 -11.42 1.95 3.84
C VAL A 176 -12.84 1.44 3.74
N THR A 177 -13.72 2.15 3.02
CA THR A 177 -15.15 1.83 2.98
C THR A 177 -15.50 0.76 1.94
N TYR A 178 -14.75 0.68 0.86
CA TYR A 178 -14.94 -0.30 -0.19
C TYR A 178 -14.22 -1.60 0.18
N ILE A 179 -14.95 -2.70 0.37
CA ILE A 179 -14.40 -3.97 0.87
C ILE A 179 -13.33 -4.51 -0.09
N SER A 180 -13.57 -4.40 -1.40
CA SER A 180 -12.62 -4.88 -2.42
C SER A 180 -11.31 -4.12 -2.42
N SER A 181 -11.26 -2.91 -1.85
CA SER A 181 -10.03 -2.15 -1.58
C SER A 181 -9.22 -2.68 -0.39
N ARG A 182 -9.63 -3.81 0.22
CA ARG A 182 -8.81 -4.54 1.21
C ARG A 182 -7.37 -4.74 0.73
N ARG A 183 -7.21 -5.03 -0.54
CA ARG A 183 -5.91 -5.17 -1.18
C ARG A 183 -5.01 -3.95 -0.97
N ASP A 184 -5.59 -2.74 -0.94
CA ASP A 184 -4.87 -1.48 -0.80
C ASP A 184 -4.41 -1.25 0.63
N VAL A 185 -5.32 -1.33 1.60
CA VAL A 185 -4.97 -1.14 3.02
C VAL A 185 -4.03 -2.23 3.53
N LEU A 186 -4.19 -3.48 3.07
CA LEU A 186 -3.36 -4.62 3.45
C LEU A 186 -1.95 -4.52 2.85
N SER A 187 -1.83 -4.22 1.55
CA SER A 187 -0.53 -4.05 0.90
C SER A 187 0.23 -2.83 1.44
N THR A 188 -0.47 -1.74 1.73
CA THR A 188 0.10 -0.55 2.36
C THR A 188 0.66 -0.88 3.75
N PHE A 189 -0.02 -1.71 4.53
CA PHE A 189 0.50 -2.16 5.83
C PHE A 189 1.85 -2.86 5.69
N PHE A 190 1.97 -3.82 4.79
CA PHE A 190 3.23 -4.55 4.59
C PHE A 190 4.34 -3.65 4.05
N PHE A 191 3.99 -2.74 3.13
CA PHE A 191 4.92 -1.76 2.59
C PHE A 191 5.48 -0.85 3.70
N LEU A 192 4.61 -0.23 4.48
CA LEU A 192 4.99 0.67 5.58
C LEU A 192 5.71 -0.08 6.70
N ALA A 193 5.27 -1.28 7.05
CA ALA A 193 5.92 -2.10 8.07
C ALA A 193 7.37 -2.44 7.68
N CYS A 194 7.61 -2.82 6.43
CA CYS A 194 8.97 -3.08 5.94
C CYS A 194 9.82 -1.80 5.95
N LEU A 195 9.27 -0.66 5.53
CA LEU A 195 9.94 0.63 5.53
C LEU A 195 10.31 1.06 6.96
N VAL A 196 9.37 0.99 7.90
CA VAL A 196 9.61 1.31 9.32
C VAL A 196 10.65 0.35 9.92
N LEU A 197 10.54 -0.95 9.64
CA LEU A 197 11.51 -1.95 10.10
C LEU A 197 12.93 -1.62 9.63
N TYR A 198 13.09 -1.29 8.35
CA TYR A 198 14.37 -0.94 7.77
C TYR A 198 14.94 0.36 8.38
N LEU A 199 14.10 1.38 8.52
CA LEU A 199 14.48 2.67 9.07
C LEU A 199 14.84 2.62 10.57
N ARG A 200 14.46 1.59 11.32
CA ARG A 200 14.91 1.36 12.68
C ARG A 200 16.42 1.09 12.77
N THR A 201 17.01 0.58 11.70
CA THR A 201 18.47 0.34 11.66
C THR A 201 19.20 1.69 11.53
N PRO A 202 20.07 2.07 12.47
CA PRO A 202 20.91 3.26 12.36
C PRO A 202 21.78 3.19 11.11
N LYS A 203 22.07 4.36 10.50
CA LYS A 203 22.89 4.39 9.27
C LYS A 203 24.31 3.83 9.47
N ALA A 204 24.87 3.98 10.67
CA ALA A 204 26.21 3.49 11.02
C ALA A 204 26.24 1.99 11.30
N GLN A 205 25.12 1.31 11.34
CA GLN A 205 24.99 -0.11 11.67
C GLN A 205 24.50 -0.93 10.49
N GLN A 206 24.79 -2.21 10.52
CA GLN A 206 24.23 -3.19 9.58
C GLN A 206 22.86 -3.66 10.06
N PRO A 207 21.93 -4.00 9.13
CA PRO A 207 20.67 -4.63 9.50
C PRO A 207 20.89 -5.86 10.38
N GLY A 208 20.08 -6.00 11.42
CA GLY A 208 20.05 -7.20 12.25
C GLY A 208 19.45 -8.39 11.46
N TRP A 209 19.65 -9.60 11.98
CA TRP A 209 19.08 -10.81 11.37
C TRP A 209 17.56 -10.75 11.28
N GLY A 210 16.88 -10.18 12.29
CA GLY A 210 15.43 -9.97 12.25
C GLY A 210 15.01 -9.09 11.07
N THR A 211 15.69 -7.99 10.79
CA THR A 211 15.42 -7.12 9.63
C THR A 211 15.69 -7.87 8.32
N LEU A 212 16.81 -8.61 8.27
CA LEU A 212 17.22 -9.36 7.07
C LEU A 212 16.19 -10.43 6.67
N LEU A 213 15.59 -11.10 7.64
CA LEU A 213 14.62 -12.18 7.40
C LEU A 213 13.19 -11.64 7.24
N LEU A 214 12.77 -10.72 8.12
CA LEU A 214 11.38 -10.24 8.12
C LEU A 214 11.09 -9.28 6.96
N GLY A 215 12.06 -8.49 6.49
CA GLY A 215 11.85 -7.57 5.37
C GLY A 215 11.37 -8.26 4.08
N PRO A 216 12.07 -9.30 3.58
CA PRO A 216 11.61 -10.08 2.42
C PRO A 216 10.26 -10.77 2.64
N VAL A 217 9.95 -11.22 3.86
CA VAL A 217 8.64 -11.80 4.20
C VAL A 217 7.54 -10.76 4.10
N LEU A 218 7.76 -9.55 4.64
CA LEU A 218 6.81 -8.44 4.53
C LEU A 218 6.60 -8.02 3.07
N LEU A 219 7.67 -7.96 2.27
CA LEU A 219 7.56 -7.70 0.84
C LEU A 219 6.73 -8.78 0.13
N ALA A 220 7.01 -10.06 0.39
CA ALA A 220 6.26 -11.16 -0.21
C ALA A 220 4.77 -11.12 0.18
N ALA A 221 4.46 -10.90 1.46
CA ALA A 221 3.09 -10.75 1.92
C ALA A 221 2.38 -9.56 1.25
N GLY A 222 3.07 -8.43 1.10
CA GLY A 222 2.54 -7.27 0.39
C GLY A 222 2.23 -7.57 -1.09
N LEU A 223 3.12 -8.27 -1.78
CA LEU A 223 2.92 -8.69 -3.18
C LEU A 223 1.75 -9.66 -3.34
N LEU A 224 1.53 -10.55 -2.37
CA LEU A 224 0.36 -11.44 -2.34
C LEU A 224 -0.97 -10.71 -2.03
N ALA A 225 -0.90 -9.47 -1.54
CA ALA A 225 -2.05 -8.59 -1.38
C ALA A 225 -2.28 -7.70 -2.60
N LYS A 226 -1.23 -7.05 -3.13
CA LYS A 226 -1.28 -6.19 -4.33
C LYS A 226 0.11 -6.02 -4.94
N GLU A 227 0.18 -6.14 -6.26
CA GLU A 227 1.42 -6.08 -7.05
C GLU A 227 2.19 -4.75 -6.94
N MET A 228 1.54 -3.63 -6.58
CA MET A 228 2.20 -2.32 -6.44
C MET A 228 3.36 -2.31 -5.44
N VAL A 229 3.39 -3.24 -4.49
CA VAL A 229 4.45 -3.35 -3.49
C VAL A 229 5.80 -3.71 -4.11
N VAL A 230 5.84 -4.15 -5.36
CA VAL A 230 7.07 -4.39 -6.14
C VAL A 230 8.00 -3.17 -6.19
N THR A 231 7.48 -1.97 -5.96
CA THR A 231 8.26 -0.72 -5.92
C THR A 231 9.08 -0.54 -4.64
N LEU A 232 8.78 -1.29 -3.57
CA LEU A 232 9.43 -1.14 -2.26
C LEU A 232 10.97 -1.27 -2.30
N PRO A 233 11.60 -2.23 -3.01
CA PRO A 233 13.05 -2.29 -3.10
C PRO A 233 13.67 -1.02 -3.67
N ALA A 234 13.03 -0.40 -4.69
CA ALA A 234 13.49 0.86 -5.27
C ALA A 234 13.37 2.02 -4.28
N VAL A 235 12.24 2.10 -3.54
CA VAL A 235 12.05 3.12 -2.50
C VAL A 235 13.11 3.00 -1.42
N LEU A 236 13.46 1.79 -0.98
CA LEU A 236 14.50 1.59 0.03
C LEU A 236 15.90 1.95 -0.49
N LEU A 237 16.19 1.73 -1.78
CA LEU A 237 17.42 2.24 -2.39
C LEU A 237 17.46 3.77 -2.43
N LEU A 238 16.35 4.44 -2.75
CA LEU A 238 16.25 5.90 -2.69
C LEU A 238 16.47 6.42 -1.26
N VAL A 239 15.91 5.74 -0.26
CA VAL A 239 16.17 6.04 1.15
C VAL A 239 17.67 5.94 1.47
N ASP A 240 18.34 4.91 0.99
CA ASP A 240 19.79 4.74 1.22
C ASP A 240 20.64 5.79 0.48
N LEU A 241 20.24 6.20 -0.71
CA LEU A 241 20.88 7.30 -1.42
C LEU A 241 20.91 8.59 -0.59
N VAL A 242 19.81 8.84 0.15
CA VAL A 242 19.69 10.04 1.00
C VAL A 242 20.40 9.86 2.32
N ARG A 243 20.19 8.74 3.01
CA ARG A 243 20.79 8.47 4.32
C ARG A 243 22.29 8.21 4.26
N ARG A 244 22.78 7.71 3.10
CA ARG A 244 24.18 7.30 2.91
C ARG A 244 24.68 6.40 4.04
N PRO A 245 24.04 5.26 4.27
CA PRO A 245 24.40 4.36 5.35
C PRO A 245 25.74 3.66 5.04
N VAL A 246 26.34 3.08 6.08
CA VAL A 246 27.51 2.20 5.89
C VAL A 246 27.08 0.97 5.08
N LEU A 247 27.69 0.82 3.91
CA LEU A 247 27.51 -0.37 3.09
C LEU A 247 28.29 -1.54 3.68
N GLY A 248 27.66 -2.72 3.71
CA GLY A 248 28.25 -3.94 4.22
C GLY A 248 27.43 -5.17 3.81
N GLY A 249 27.99 -6.35 4.03
CA GLY A 249 27.43 -7.60 3.51
C GLY A 249 25.96 -7.82 3.83
N ARG A 250 25.53 -7.56 5.07
CA ARG A 250 24.12 -7.76 5.46
C ARG A 250 23.17 -6.76 4.81
N ARG A 251 23.60 -5.51 4.58
CA ARG A 251 22.77 -4.52 3.90
C ARG A 251 22.64 -4.86 2.41
N LEU A 252 23.72 -5.27 1.77
CA LEU A 252 23.68 -5.75 0.41
C LEU A 252 22.82 -7.00 0.28
N ALA A 253 22.96 -7.98 1.19
CA ALA A 253 22.12 -9.17 1.23
C ALA A 253 20.63 -8.82 1.41
N PHE A 254 20.29 -7.85 2.26
CA PHE A 254 18.93 -7.38 2.45
C PHE A 254 18.32 -6.86 1.13
N HIS A 255 19.00 -5.93 0.47
CA HIS A 255 18.54 -5.41 -0.83
C HIS A 255 18.48 -6.50 -1.89
N SER A 256 19.47 -7.39 -1.96
CA SER A 256 19.48 -8.51 -2.91
C SER A 256 18.30 -9.45 -2.71
N LEU A 257 17.95 -9.78 -1.46
CA LEU A 257 16.79 -10.60 -1.14
C LEU A 257 15.48 -9.91 -1.53
N LEU A 258 15.35 -8.62 -1.26
CA LEU A 258 14.15 -7.87 -1.67
C LEU A 258 14.00 -7.85 -3.20
N TRP A 259 15.08 -7.58 -3.94
CA TRP A 259 15.05 -7.62 -5.39
C TRP A 259 14.77 -9.02 -5.93
N LEU A 260 15.33 -10.04 -5.31
CA LEU A 260 15.04 -11.44 -5.68
C LEU A 260 13.54 -11.74 -5.54
N VAL A 261 12.93 -11.41 -4.41
CA VAL A 261 11.49 -11.62 -4.17
C VAL A 261 10.66 -10.82 -5.19
N ALA A 262 10.98 -9.54 -5.42
CA ALA A 262 10.25 -8.69 -6.37
C ALA A 262 10.34 -9.23 -7.80
N LEU A 263 11.55 -9.58 -8.27
CA LEU A 263 11.77 -10.09 -9.63
C LEU A 263 11.14 -11.47 -9.82
N THR A 264 11.23 -12.36 -8.82
CA THR A 264 10.57 -13.67 -8.88
C THR A 264 9.05 -13.51 -8.96
N SER A 265 8.45 -12.66 -8.11
CA SER A 265 7.01 -12.38 -8.17
C SER A 265 6.60 -11.82 -9.53
N THR A 266 7.35 -10.86 -10.07
CA THR A 266 7.11 -10.29 -11.40
C THR A 266 7.21 -11.35 -12.49
N ALA A 267 8.25 -12.20 -12.45
CA ALA A 267 8.43 -13.28 -13.43
C ALA A 267 7.27 -14.28 -13.39
N VAL A 268 6.82 -14.69 -12.19
CA VAL A 268 5.65 -15.56 -12.02
C VAL A 268 4.40 -14.90 -12.60
N THR A 269 4.15 -13.62 -12.29
CA THR A 269 2.98 -12.90 -12.81
C THR A 269 2.99 -12.83 -14.34
N LEU A 270 4.13 -12.52 -14.95
CA LEU A 270 4.25 -12.41 -16.40
C LEU A 270 4.20 -13.78 -17.11
N SER A 271 4.63 -14.86 -16.47
CA SER A 271 4.64 -16.21 -17.04
C SER A 271 3.31 -16.95 -16.86
N THR A 272 2.42 -16.47 -15.99
CA THR A 272 1.14 -17.14 -15.72
C THR A 272 0.04 -16.55 -16.57
N PRO A 273 -0.56 -17.33 -17.51
CA PRO A 273 -1.66 -16.84 -18.36
C PRO A 273 -2.85 -16.38 -17.52
N GLY A 274 -3.42 -15.23 -17.89
CA GLY A 274 -4.58 -14.65 -17.23
C GLY A 274 -4.30 -13.80 -15.98
N LEU A 275 -3.06 -13.79 -15.45
CA LEU A 275 -2.70 -12.88 -14.34
C LEU A 275 -2.44 -11.43 -14.81
N VAL A 276 -2.05 -11.27 -16.05
CA VAL A 276 -1.93 -9.94 -16.67
C VAL A 276 -3.19 -9.70 -17.48
N ALA A 277 -3.96 -8.67 -17.13
CA ALA A 277 -5.10 -8.26 -17.93
C ALA A 277 -4.64 -8.02 -19.36
N SER A 278 -5.36 -8.58 -20.36
CA SER A 278 -5.04 -8.33 -21.76
C SER A 278 -5.11 -6.81 -21.97
N GLN A 279 -4.03 -6.22 -22.44
CA GLN A 279 -4.00 -4.81 -22.79
C GLN A 279 -5.04 -4.59 -23.91
N LYS A 280 -6.14 -3.94 -23.54
CA LYS A 280 -7.06 -3.42 -24.55
C LYS A 280 -6.29 -2.37 -25.33
N ASP A 281 -6.15 -2.63 -26.63
CA ASP A 281 -5.80 -1.77 -27.75
C ASP A 281 -5.04 -0.45 -27.42
N GLY A 282 -3.76 -0.54 -27.23
CA GLY A 282 -2.88 0.63 -27.15
C GLY A 282 -1.45 0.19 -26.87
N GLY A 283 -0.57 0.27 -27.84
CA GLY A 283 0.83 -0.13 -27.69
C GLY A 283 1.51 0.50 -26.45
N GLY A 284 2.69 0.03 -26.07
CA GLY A 284 3.39 0.44 -24.84
C GLY A 284 3.47 1.96 -24.58
N LEU A 285 3.38 2.81 -25.63
CA LEU A 285 3.34 4.26 -25.48
C LEU A 285 2.00 4.77 -24.89
N ALA A 286 0.87 4.14 -25.22
CA ALA A 286 -0.43 4.52 -24.66
C ALA A 286 -0.47 4.30 -23.14
N VAL A 287 0.21 3.26 -22.63
CA VAL A 287 0.36 3.01 -21.20
C VAL A 287 1.08 4.18 -20.52
N ILE A 288 2.17 4.69 -21.12
CA ILE A 288 2.94 5.83 -20.57
C ILE A 288 2.10 7.10 -20.56
N TYR A 289 1.34 7.34 -21.64
CA TYR A 289 0.48 8.52 -21.75
C TYR A 289 -0.64 8.49 -20.69
N ASN A 290 -1.33 7.37 -20.58
CA ASN A 290 -2.39 7.20 -19.59
C ASN A 290 -1.82 7.24 -18.16
N ALA A 291 -0.67 6.62 -17.89
CA ALA A 291 -0.02 6.70 -16.58
C ALA A 291 0.28 8.14 -16.17
N SER A 292 0.70 9.02 -17.11
CA SER A 292 0.95 10.43 -16.79
C SER A 292 -0.32 11.17 -16.38
N LEU A 293 -1.46 10.88 -17.03
CA LEU A 293 -2.77 11.45 -16.67
C LEU A 293 -3.21 10.99 -15.27
N TYR A 294 -3.06 9.69 -14.97
CA TYR A 294 -3.39 9.15 -13.65
C TYR A 294 -2.53 9.76 -12.55
N VAL A 295 -1.22 9.91 -12.76
CA VAL A 295 -0.33 10.55 -11.76
C VAL A 295 -0.80 11.96 -11.44
N VAL A 296 -1.13 12.77 -12.46
CA VAL A 296 -1.62 14.14 -12.25
C VAL A 296 -2.97 14.13 -11.51
N ARG A 297 -3.88 13.21 -11.89
CA ARG A 297 -5.17 13.07 -11.19
C ARG A 297 -4.99 12.71 -9.71
N TYR A 298 -4.06 11.79 -9.40
CA TYR A 298 -3.77 11.46 -8.01
C TYR A 298 -3.16 12.64 -7.23
N LEU A 299 -2.28 13.42 -7.85
CA LEU A 299 -1.74 14.63 -7.22
C LEU A 299 -2.84 15.69 -6.97
N GLU A 300 -3.76 15.84 -7.91
CA GLU A 300 -4.94 16.70 -7.74
C GLU A 300 -5.79 16.24 -6.55
N LEU A 301 -6.11 14.96 -6.46
CA LEU A 301 -6.90 14.39 -5.37
C LEU A 301 -6.21 14.51 -4.01
N LEU A 302 -4.88 14.48 -3.96
CA LEU A 302 -4.13 14.71 -2.73
C LEU A 302 -4.21 16.15 -2.22
N VAL A 303 -4.44 17.12 -3.10
CA VAL A 303 -4.54 18.55 -2.72
C VAL A 303 -5.99 18.99 -2.65
N PHE A 304 -6.80 18.55 -3.60
CA PHE A 304 -8.22 18.86 -3.76
C PHE A 304 -9.05 17.58 -3.88
N PRO A 305 -9.39 16.91 -2.77
CA PRO A 305 -10.07 15.61 -2.77
C PRO A 305 -11.57 15.73 -3.09
N VAL A 306 -11.91 16.44 -4.16
CA VAL A 306 -13.26 16.59 -4.68
C VAL A 306 -13.48 15.69 -5.89
N SER A 307 -14.72 15.30 -6.14
CA SER A 307 -15.10 14.47 -7.30
C SER A 307 -14.36 13.13 -7.32
N GLN A 308 -14.36 12.43 -6.18
CA GLN A 308 -13.83 11.07 -6.08
C GLN A 308 -14.79 10.10 -6.77
N SER A 309 -14.22 9.05 -7.39
CA SER A 309 -14.96 7.95 -8.02
C SER A 309 -14.35 6.63 -7.60
N ILE A 310 -15.18 5.62 -7.41
CA ILE A 310 -14.74 4.24 -7.16
C ILE A 310 -14.10 3.62 -8.42
N ASP A 311 -14.46 4.13 -9.59
CA ASP A 311 -13.91 3.70 -10.88
C ASP A 311 -13.61 4.91 -11.75
N TYR A 312 -12.34 5.03 -12.13
CA TYR A 312 -11.84 6.08 -13.03
C TYR A 312 -11.72 5.59 -14.49
N SER A 313 -12.05 4.34 -14.78
CA SER A 313 -11.98 3.78 -16.14
C SER A 313 -13.13 4.24 -17.04
N TYR A 314 -14.26 4.68 -16.46
CA TYR A 314 -15.43 5.17 -17.21
C TYR A 314 -15.47 6.70 -17.19
N ALA A 315 -15.09 7.33 -18.29
CA ALA A 315 -15.30 8.76 -18.59
C ALA A 315 -14.68 9.79 -17.62
N ALA A 316 -14.10 9.38 -16.49
CA ALA A 316 -13.44 10.29 -15.55
C ALA A 316 -12.07 10.79 -16.07
N ILE A 317 -11.38 9.94 -16.84
CA ILE A 317 -10.15 10.28 -17.55
C ILE A 317 -10.31 9.81 -18.97
N THR A 318 -10.26 10.74 -19.93
CA THR A 318 -10.30 10.40 -21.35
C THR A 318 -9.05 9.61 -21.70
N GLU A 319 -9.20 8.33 -22.09
CA GLU A 319 -8.07 7.51 -22.50
C GLU A 319 -7.32 8.14 -23.66
N SER A 320 -6.02 8.06 -23.59
CA SER A 320 -5.15 8.64 -24.62
C SER A 320 -5.09 7.76 -25.86
N SER A 321 -5.43 8.32 -27.00
CA SER A 321 -5.18 7.72 -28.31
C SER A 321 -3.82 8.13 -28.91
N GLY A 322 -3.11 9.05 -28.27
CA GLY A 322 -1.79 9.51 -28.70
C GLY A 322 -1.25 10.67 -27.86
N LEU A 323 -0.03 11.09 -28.14
CA LEU A 323 0.66 12.14 -27.39
C LEU A 323 -0.13 13.46 -27.27
N PHE A 324 -0.89 13.83 -28.29
CA PHE A 324 -1.64 15.08 -28.36
C PHE A 324 -3.16 14.89 -28.21
N SER A 325 -3.61 13.69 -27.90
CA SER A 325 -5.02 13.36 -27.80
C SER A 325 -5.34 12.53 -26.56
N PRO A 326 -5.88 13.14 -25.50
CA PRO A 326 -6.18 14.58 -25.35
C PRO A 326 -4.91 15.43 -25.14
N PRO A 327 -4.95 16.74 -25.36
CA PRO A 327 -3.81 17.65 -25.10
C PRO A 327 -3.29 17.61 -23.67
N ALA A 328 -4.15 17.23 -22.71
CA ALA A 328 -3.81 17.03 -21.30
C ALA A 328 -2.63 16.04 -21.11
N VAL A 329 -2.41 15.10 -22.04
CA VAL A 329 -1.28 14.14 -21.97
C VAL A 329 0.05 14.88 -21.97
N VAL A 330 0.25 15.83 -22.91
CA VAL A 330 1.48 16.61 -22.98
C VAL A 330 1.71 17.43 -21.70
N VAL A 331 0.66 18.06 -21.21
CA VAL A 331 0.71 18.86 -19.98
C VAL A 331 1.07 17.96 -18.79
N SER A 332 0.45 16.79 -18.67
CA SER A 332 0.73 15.83 -17.60
C SER A 332 2.16 15.30 -17.67
N MET A 333 2.65 14.94 -18.84
CA MET A 333 4.04 14.49 -19.02
C MET A 333 5.04 15.59 -18.66
N LEU A 334 4.79 16.83 -19.07
CA LEU A 334 5.64 17.97 -18.70
C LEU A 334 5.63 18.23 -17.20
N LEU A 335 4.48 18.10 -16.55
CA LEU A 335 4.35 18.26 -15.10
C LEU A 335 5.12 17.16 -14.36
N VAL A 336 4.96 15.91 -14.75
CA VAL A 336 5.71 14.78 -14.17
C VAL A 336 7.21 14.98 -14.36
N LEU A 337 7.65 15.36 -15.58
CA LEU A 337 9.05 15.67 -15.86
C LEU A 337 9.55 16.82 -14.98
N ALA A 338 8.79 17.88 -14.84
CA ALA A 338 9.15 19.02 -13.98
C ALA A 338 9.31 18.59 -12.52
N LEU A 339 8.42 17.75 -12.00
CA LEU A 339 8.53 17.21 -10.64
C LEU A 339 9.82 16.39 -10.47
N VAL A 340 10.15 15.53 -11.42
CA VAL A 340 11.40 14.76 -11.40
C VAL A 340 12.63 15.66 -11.44
N LEU A 341 12.63 16.68 -12.31
CA LEU A 341 13.74 17.64 -12.41
C LEU A 341 13.90 18.49 -11.14
N VAL A 342 12.80 18.97 -10.56
CA VAL A 342 12.81 19.73 -9.30
C VAL A 342 13.32 18.85 -8.17
N SER A 343 12.87 17.59 -8.09
CA SER A 343 13.35 16.61 -7.10
C SER A 343 14.86 16.35 -7.24
N ALA A 344 15.34 16.14 -8.45
CA ALA A 344 16.76 15.94 -8.73
C ALA A 344 17.59 17.20 -8.40
N TRP A 345 17.07 18.37 -8.71
CA TRP A 345 17.72 19.65 -8.40
C TRP A 345 17.76 19.89 -6.86
N ALA A 346 16.65 19.67 -6.17
CA ALA A 346 16.58 19.79 -4.73
C ALA A 346 17.53 18.80 -4.03
N TYR A 347 17.61 17.55 -4.53
CA TYR A 347 18.57 16.57 -4.05
C TYR A 347 20.03 17.03 -4.24
N ARG A 348 20.37 17.60 -5.40
CA ARG A 348 21.72 18.10 -5.69
C ARG A 348 22.07 19.32 -4.82
N LYS A 349 21.15 20.25 -4.60
CA LYS A 349 21.39 21.46 -3.80
C LYS A 349 21.36 21.22 -2.29
N GLY A 350 20.42 20.48 -1.80
CA GLY A 350 20.19 20.29 -0.37
C GLY A 350 20.66 18.94 0.19
N GLY A 351 20.98 18.00 -0.66
CA GLY A 351 21.41 16.65 -0.29
C GLY A 351 20.41 15.93 0.63
N GLY A 352 19.10 16.03 0.39
CA GLY A 352 18.19 15.46 1.31
C GLY A 352 16.70 15.41 0.99
N LEU A 353 15.90 15.21 2.03
CA LEU A 353 14.46 15.01 2.05
C LEU A 353 13.61 15.86 1.09
N PRO A 354 13.88 17.16 0.82
CA PRO A 354 13.07 17.90 -0.14
C PRO A 354 13.02 17.28 -1.53
N GLY A 355 14.11 16.59 -1.94
CA GLY A 355 14.16 15.90 -3.23
C GLY A 355 13.45 14.55 -3.27
N LEU A 356 13.12 13.98 -2.10
CA LEU A 356 12.36 12.73 -2.00
C LEU A 356 10.86 12.95 -1.71
N ALA A 357 10.51 14.11 -1.17
CA ALA A 357 9.14 14.41 -0.79
C ALA A 357 8.29 14.91 -1.97
N ILE A 358 8.93 15.19 -3.11
CA ILE A 358 8.30 15.51 -4.38
C ILE A 358 8.31 14.28 -5.28
#